data_92c56d136aec9209f0842c476b2aae77
#
_entry.id   92c56d136aec9209f0842c476b2aae77
#
_cell.length_a   1.000
_cell.length_b   1.000
_cell.length_c   1.000
_cell.angle_alpha   90.00
_cell.angle_beta   90.00
_cell.angle_gamma   90.00
#
_symmetry.space_group_name_H-M   'P 1'
#
loop_
_entity.id
_entity.type
_entity.pdbx_description
1 polymer ?
#
loop_
_entity_poly.entity_id
_entity_poly.type
_entity_poly.pdbx_seq_one_letter_code
_entity_poly.pdbx_strand_id
1 'polypeptide(L)'
;MPKASRCLLRHVVDSISGVTQPWLYFGSLFTTFCWHNEDHHYGAINYNHKGAPKQWYGIPSEHLQQFHDVMVQSCRSPGELLNMTYQCDPKVIAKRGIPVHR
;
A
#
# COMPACT_ATOMS: atom_id res chain seq x y z
N MET A 1 1.57 -17.75 2.98
CA MET A 1 1.56 -17.98 1.53
C MET A 1 2.94 -18.19 0.92
N PRO A 2 4.04 -17.63 1.46
CA PRO A 2 5.39 -17.87 0.91
C PRO A 2 5.77 -19.36 0.80
N LYS A 3 5.22 -20.21 1.66
CA LYS A 3 5.46 -21.66 1.65
C LYS A 3 4.52 -22.45 0.73
N ALA A 4 3.63 -21.78 -0.01
CA ALA A 4 2.75 -22.47 -0.95
C ALA A 4 3.55 -23.10 -2.10
N SER A 5 3.12 -24.27 -2.59
CA SER A 5 3.88 -25.06 -3.58
C SER A 5 4.18 -24.31 -4.89
N ARG A 6 3.34 -23.33 -5.25
CA ARG A 6 3.47 -22.52 -6.48
C ARG A 6 4.10 -21.14 -6.25
N CYS A 7 4.57 -20.85 -5.02
CA CYS A 7 5.18 -19.57 -4.71
C CYS A 7 6.71 -19.68 -4.72
N LEU A 8 7.40 -18.83 -5.48
CA LEU A 8 8.86 -18.83 -5.56
C LEU A 8 9.51 -18.47 -4.22
N LEU A 9 8.85 -17.68 -3.38
CA LEU A 9 9.34 -17.33 -2.05
C LEU A 9 9.52 -18.54 -1.12
N ARG A 10 8.96 -19.71 -1.45
CA ARG A 10 9.21 -20.95 -0.69
C ARG A 10 10.68 -21.36 -0.65
N HIS A 11 11.47 -20.91 -1.63
CA HIS A 11 12.89 -21.18 -1.74
C HIS A 11 13.77 -20.18 -0.99
N VAL A 12 13.18 -19.10 -0.49
CA VAL A 12 13.88 -18.13 0.36
C VAL A 12 13.97 -18.71 1.76
N VAL A 13 15.22 -18.94 2.20
CA VAL A 13 15.52 -19.53 3.51
C VAL A 13 15.45 -18.47 4.60
N ASP A 14 15.78 -17.24 4.26
CA ASP A 14 15.81 -16.13 5.22
C ASP A 14 14.44 -15.76 5.74
N SER A 15 14.38 -15.41 7.02
CA SER A 15 13.19 -14.89 7.66
C SER A 15 13.10 -13.38 7.43
N ILE A 16 12.31 -12.98 6.43
CA ILE A 16 12.12 -11.58 6.06
C ILE A 16 10.75 -11.14 6.57
N SER A 17 10.74 -10.20 7.52
CA SER A 17 9.52 -9.66 8.10
C SER A 17 8.63 -9.01 7.04
N GLY A 18 7.35 -9.34 7.04
CA GLY A 18 6.39 -8.86 6.05
C GLY A 18 6.43 -9.57 4.69
N VAL A 19 7.47 -10.36 4.40
CA VAL A 19 7.61 -11.10 3.14
C VAL A 19 7.47 -12.61 3.36
N THR A 20 8.40 -13.24 4.08
CA THR A 20 8.33 -14.67 4.40
C THR A 20 7.67 -14.94 5.75
N GLN A 21 7.61 -13.93 6.63
CA GLN A 21 6.87 -13.95 7.89
C GLN A 21 5.70 -12.96 7.82
N PRO A 22 4.47 -13.40 8.12
CA PRO A 22 3.31 -12.50 8.09
C PRO A 22 3.36 -11.49 9.25
N TRP A 23 2.84 -10.31 9.00
CA TRP A 23 2.58 -9.33 10.05
C TRP A 23 1.18 -9.50 10.61
N LEU A 24 1.05 -9.23 11.90
CA LEU A 24 -0.23 -9.07 12.56
C LEU A 24 -0.48 -7.59 12.83
N TYR A 25 -1.63 -7.10 12.38
CA TYR A 25 -2.03 -5.72 12.56
C TYR A 25 -3.14 -5.60 13.59
N PHE A 26 -2.99 -4.67 14.51
CA PHE A 26 -4.04 -4.21 15.39
C PHE A 26 -4.38 -2.77 15.03
N GLY A 27 -5.65 -2.49 14.82
CA GLY A 27 -6.12 -1.16 14.48
C GLY A 27 -7.30 -0.75 15.34
N SER A 28 -7.38 0.54 15.64
CA SER A 28 -8.54 1.20 16.23
C SER A 28 -9.23 2.08 15.20
N LEU A 29 -10.29 2.78 15.61
CA LEU A 29 -10.95 3.75 14.75
C LEU A 29 -9.95 4.82 14.27
N PHE A 30 -9.97 5.12 12.97
CA PHE A 30 -9.06 6.04 12.27
C PHE A 30 -7.60 5.59 12.16
N THR A 31 -7.26 4.37 12.52
CA THR A 31 -5.95 3.81 12.16
C THR A 31 -5.87 3.69 10.63
N THR A 32 -4.83 4.27 10.04
CA THR A 32 -4.65 4.34 8.58
C THR A 32 -3.31 3.77 8.16
N PHE A 33 -3.21 3.42 6.89
CA PHE A 33 -1.96 3.14 6.20
C PHE A 33 -1.87 4.03 4.95
N CYS A 34 -0.67 4.40 4.59
CA CYS A 34 -0.40 5.35 3.52
C CYS A 34 -0.56 4.73 2.14
N TRP A 35 -0.66 5.55 1.10
CA TRP A 35 -0.52 5.13 -0.27
C TRP A 35 0.88 4.55 -0.50
N HIS A 36 0.97 3.33 -0.99
CA HIS A 36 2.23 2.64 -1.26
C HIS A 36 2.04 1.57 -2.33
N ASN A 37 3.12 1.17 -2.96
CA ASN A 37 3.23 -0.07 -3.70
C ASN A 37 3.92 -1.12 -2.84
N GLU A 38 3.61 -2.39 -3.08
CA GLU A 38 4.31 -3.49 -2.42
C GLU A 38 5.77 -3.56 -2.88
N ASP A 39 6.67 -3.92 -1.97
CA ASP A 39 8.08 -4.12 -2.28
C ASP A 39 8.25 -5.13 -3.43
N HIS A 40 9.13 -4.82 -4.36
CA HIS A 40 9.38 -5.62 -5.57
C HIS A 40 8.12 -5.94 -6.39
N HIS A 41 7.04 -5.18 -6.21
CA HIS A 41 5.74 -5.43 -6.83
C HIS A 41 5.21 -6.85 -6.59
N TYR A 42 5.52 -7.43 -5.43
CA TYR A 42 4.98 -8.72 -5.03
C TYR A 42 3.47 -8.64 -4.81
N GLY A 43 2.79 -9.74 -5.05
CA GLY A 43 1.42 -9.89 -4.63
C GLY A 43 1.32 -9.90 -3.10
N ALA A 44 0.37 -9.16 -2.54
CA ALA A 44 0.11 -9.10 -1.11
C ALA A 44 -1.30 -9.60 -0.77
N ILE A 45 -1.46 -10.13 0.43
CA ILE A 45 -2.75 -10.52 0.99
C ILE A 45 -2.89 -9.89 2.36
N ASN A 46 -3.97 -9.15 2.54
CA ASN A 46 -4.37 -8.64 3.85
C ASN A 46 -5.72 -9.29 4.24
N TYR A 47 -5.70 -10.11 5.28
CA TYR A 47 -6.86 -10.82 5.76
C TYR A 47 -7.41 -10.15 7.02
N ASN A 48 -8.62 -9.60 6.93
CA ASN A 48 -9.31 -9.04 8.09
C ASN A 48 -9.98 -10.17 8.88
N HIS A 49 -9.29 -10.67 9.92
CA HIS A 49 -9.74 -11.81 10.70
C HIS A 49 -10.94 -11.47 11.59
N LYS A 50 -10.93 -10.31 12.25
CA LYS A 50 -11.93 -9.92 13.25
C LYS A 50 -12.01 -8.39 13.37
N GLY A 51 -13.19 -7.91 13.74
CA GLY A 51 -13.44 -6.48 14.03
C GLY A 51 -14.16 -5.77 12.90
N ALA A 52 -14.09 -4.45 12.91
CA ALA A 52 -14.74 -3.60 11.92
C ALA A 52 -14.07 -3.74 10.54
N PRO A 53 -14.80 -3.45 9.44
CA PRO A 53 -14.25 -3.54 8.10
C PRO A 53 -13.08 -2.57 7.89
N LYS A 54 -12.11 -3.00 7.08
CA LYS A 54 -11.02 -2.18 6.56
C LYS A 54 -11.46 -1.58 5.23
N GLN A 55 -11.42 -0.26 5.11
CA GLN A 55 -11.71 0.42 3.86
C GLN A 55 -10.42 0.59 3.06
N TRP A 56 -10.44 0.18 1.81
CA TRP A 56 -9.33 0.28 0.88
C TRP A 56 -9.62 1.29 -0.21
N TYR A 57 -8.55 1.89 -0.74
CA TYR A 57 -8.59 2.71 -1.94
C TYR A 57 -7.46 2.29 -2.85
N GLY A 58 -7.69 2.25 -4.15
CA GLY A 58 -6.72 1.84 -5.14
C GLY A 58 -6.69 2.79 -6.33
N ILE A 59 -5.51 2.96 -6.92
CA ILE A 59 -5.31 3.73 -8.14
C ILE A 59 -4.72 2.77 -9.18
N PRO A 60 -5.28 2.71 -10.40
CA PRO A 60 -4.74 1.89 -11.47
C PRO A 60 -3.29 2.29 -11.82
N SER A 61 -2.47 1.31 -12.18
CA SER A 61 -1.03 1.51 -12.43
C SER A 61 -0.73 2.48 -13.57
N GLU A 62 -1.62 2.59 -14.55
CA GLU A 62 -1.50 3.54 -15.66
C GLU A 62 -1.56 5.01 -15.21
N HIS A 63 -2.09 5.29 -14.01
CA HIS A 63 -2.15 6.63 -13.43
C HIS A 63 -1.02 6.92 -12.43
N LEU A 64 -0.03 6.04 -12.30
CA LEU A 64 1.04 6.15 -11.32
C LEU A 64 1.82 7.48 -11.45
N GLN A 65 2.19 7.87 -12.68
CA GLN A 65 2.93 9.12 -12.89
C GLN A 65 2.10 10.34 -12.50
N GLN A 66 0.85 10.37 -12.92
CA GLN A 66 -0.07 11.46 -12.58
C GLN A 66 -0.29 11.56 -11.05
N PHE A 67 -0.42 10.42 -10.40
CA PHE A 67 -0.50 10.35 -8.94
C PHE A 67 0.77 10.92 -8.28
N HIS A 68 1.94 10.50 -8.75
CA HIS A 68 3.22 11.01 -8.25
C HIS A 68 3.32 12.53 -8.39
N ASP A 69 2.97 13.10 -9.54
CA ASP A 69 2.99 14.53 -9.80
C ASP A 69 2.06 15.31 -8.84
N VAL A 70 0.87 14.76 -8.57
CA VAL A 70 -0.07 15.34 -7.59
C VAL A 70 0.52 15.29 -6.18
N MET A 71 1.20 14.21 -5.79
CA MET A 71 1.82 14.10 -4.49
C MET A 71 2.99 15.07 -4.33
N VAL A 72 3.86 15.18 -5.34
CA VAL A 72 4.96 16.16 -5.35
C VAL A 72 4.45 17.58 -5.16
N GLN A 73 3.37 17.96 -5.84
CA GLN A 73 2.75 19.29 -5.70
C GLN A 73 2.07 19.52 -4.35
N SER A 74 1.64 18.44 -3.69
CA SER A 74 0.92 18.49 -2.43
C SER A 74 1.82 18.36 -1.20
N CYS A 75 3.00 17.78 -1.35
CA CYS A 75 3.99 17.63 -0.28
C CYS A 75 4.68 18.95 0.02
N ARG A 76 4.79 19.28 1.31
CA ARG A 76 5.42 20.52 1.78
C ARG A 76 6.92 20.40 2.01
N SER A 77 7.48 19.21 2.04
CA SER A 77 8.91 19.00 2.26
C SER A 77 9.49 17.91 1.36
N PRO A 78 10.74 18.08 0.88
CA PRO A 78 11.43 17.03 0.10
C PRO A 78 11.61 15.71 0.84
N GLY A 79 11.66 15.71 2.16
CA GLY A 79 11.81 14.50 2.98
C GLY A 79 10.61 13.57 2.92
N GLU A 80 9.42 14.09 2.67
CA GLU A 80 8.20 13.30 2.50
C GLU A 80 8.19 12.49 1.20
N LEU A 81 8.98 12.90 0.20
CA LEU A 81 9.08 12.25 -1.09
C LEU A 81 10.02 11.04 -1.10
N LEU A 82 10.97 10.98 -0.16
CA LEU A 82 12.03 9.97 -0.15
C LEU A 82 11.55 8.55 0.14
N ASN A 83 10.42 8.39 0.81
CA ASN A 83 9.95 7.08 1.25
C ASN A 83 8.90 6.44 0.32
N MET A 84 8.55 7.08 -0.81
CA MET A 84 7.54 6.58 -1.75
C MET A 84 6.21 6.19 -1.08
N THR A 85 5.92 6.78 0.07
CA THR A 85 4.76 6.48 0.92
C THR A 85 4.05 7.78 1.23
N TYR A 86 2.82 7.92 0.76
CA TYR A 86 2.09 9.18 0.83
C TYR A 86 0.84 9.04 1.67
N GLN A 87 0.54 10.08 2.45
CA GLN A 87 -0.74 10.21 3.13
C GLN A 87 -1.54 11.36 2.50
N CYS A 88 -2.62 11.02 1.83
CA CYS A 88 -3.49 11.98 1.16
C CYS A 88 -4.93 11.47 1.14
N ASP A 89 -5.89 12.38 1.32
CA ASP A 89 -7.30 12.04 1.20
C ASP A 89 -7.62 11.60 -0.24
N PRO A 90 -8.21 10.41 -0.45
CA PRO A 90 -8.65 9.93 -1.76
C PRO A 90 -9.50 10.93 -2.55
N LYS A 91 -10.28 11.76 -1.86
CA LYS A 91 -11.09 12.81 -2.51
C LYS A 91 -10.25 13.91 -3.15
N VAL A 92 -9.09 14.23 -2.57
CA VAL A 92 -8.16 15.21 -3.15
C VAL A 92 -7.57 14.67 -4.45
N ILE A 93 -7.21 13.40 -4.46
CA ILE A 93 -6.68 12.70 -5.63
C ILE A 93 -7.72 12.66 -6.75
N ALA A 94 -8.96 12.26 -6.41
CA ALA A 94 -10.06 12.18 -7.37
C ALA A 94 -10.39 13.55 -8.00
N LYS A 95 -10.32 14.65 -7.22
CA LYS A 95 -10.52 16.01 -7.74
C LYS A 95 -9.46 16.44 -8.76
N ARG A 96 -8.31 15.78 -8.82
CA ARG A 96 -7.27 16.00 -9.81
C ARG A 96 -7.43 15.13 -11.06
N GLY A 97 -8.57 14.45 -11.21
CA GLY A 97 -8.90 13.62 -12.37
C GLY A 97 -8.28 12.23 -12.36
N ILE A 98 -7.72 11.78 -11.25
CA ILE A 98 -7.19 10.44 -11.11
C ILE A 98 -8.31 9.51 -10.65
N PRO A 99 -8.58 8.39 -11.33
CA PRO A 99 -9.57 7.43 -10.89
C PRO A 99 -9.14 6.76 -9.58
N VAL A 100 -10.01 6.82 -8.58
CA VAL A 100 -9.79 6.17 -7.28
C VAL A 100 -10.89 5.12 -7.10
N HIS A 101 -10.49 3.86 -7.04
CA HIS A 101 -11.37 2.74 -6.75
C HIS A 101 -11.49 2.54 -5.23
N ARG A 102 -12.70 2.16 -4.80
CA ARG A 102 -13.04 1.90 -3.40
C ARG A 102 -13.40 0.42 -3.22
#